data_a9a119d77f375086a51e2f98591ef504
#
_entry.id   a9a119d77f375086a51e2f98591ef504
#
_cell.length_a   1.000
_cell.length_b   1.000
_cell.length_c   1.000
_cell.angle_alpha   90.00
_cell.angle_beta   90.00
_cell.angle_gamma   90.00
#
_symmetry.space_group_name_H-M   'P 1'
#
loop_
_entity.id
_entity.type
_entity.pdbx_description
1 polymer ?
#
loop_
_entity_poly.entity_id
_entity_poly.type
_entity_poly.pdbx_seq_one_letter_code
_entity_poly.pdbx_strand_id
1 'polypeptide(L)'
;PGVMILPIAWRYLLPLGNPGKKIPVDGVGLVTLVLGVICLQLVLDQGHEKDWFSSSLIVAMAAAAALLMGLFWLWERDERHPIAELSVFAIPSFSIATAMIAVFTVPFMAVMMLHSIWLQTTMGLTATWAGYIGAPMALVPLLLMPFLGHRLAAANPRPPMVIGICLFSAGIYLNSYWNNQVDVEHLIWARLLMGLGIPFFFAPAMALVYRDVPQQLFSSASGLFNFIRMLAASMGTAIALTVWQHRTSHQRGYLSEQLTVENPPLQQGLELLEGLGFSQLQSISFVEQLLVREAATLGINDMFIFCAALTLALNLLVFWVPRKAVPATGHQESLHG
;
A
#
# COMPACT_ATOMS: atom_id res chain seq x y z
N PRO A 1 13.76 -8.65 14.92
CA PRO A 1 12.73 -8.23 15.90
C PRO A 1 11.79 -9.38 16.28
N GLY A 2 11.28 -10.20 15.32
CA GLY A 2 10.34 -11.30 15.57
C GLY A 2 10.84 -12.33 16.59
N VAL A 3 12.12 -12.72 16.49
CA VAL A 3 12.74 -13.69 17.41
C VAL A 3 12.81 -13.12 18.86
N MET A 4 12.97 -11.80 19.04
CA MET A 4 12.98 -11.17 20.36
C MET A 4 11.57 -11.08 20.98
N ILE A 5 10.53 -11.01 20.16
CA ILE A 5 9.15 -10.95 20.65
C ILE A 5 8.65 -12.34 21.09
N LEU A 6 9.15 -13.41 20.50
CA LEU A 6 8.74 -14.79 20.83
C LEU A 6 8.82 -15.14 22.32
N PRO A 7 9.95 -14.92 23.04
CA PRO A 7 10.03 -15.23 24.48
C PRO A 7 9.12 -14.33 25.32
N ILE A 8 8.90 -13.07 24.90
CA ILE A 8 7.98 -12.15 25.58
C ILE A 8 6.55 -12.63 25.41
N ALA A 9 6.16 -12.94 24.19
CA ALA A 9 4.84 -13.49 23.88
C ALA A 9 4.60 -14.84 24.61
N TRP A 10 5.59 -15.72 24.61
CA TRP A 10 5.52 -16.99 25.34
C TRP A 10 5.29 -16.76 26.85
N ARG A 11 6.04 -15.86 27.47
CA ARG A 11 5.96 -15.61 28.91
C ARG A 11 4.65 -14.94 29.35
N TYR A 12 4.11 -14.01 28.52
CA TYR A 12 2.96 -13.20 28.90
C TYR A 12 1.63 -13.65 28.28
N LEU A 13 1.64 -14.24 27.09
CA LEU A 13 0.42 -14.65 26.39
C LEU A 13 0.01 -16.10 26.71
N LEU A 14 0.95 -17.02 26.93
CA LEU A 14 0.64 -18.40 27.25
C LEU A 14 -0.17 -18.57 28.55
N PRO A 15 0.12 -17.84 29.65
CA PRO A 15 -0.68 -17.94 30.87
C PRO A 15 -2.11 -17.38 30.72
N LEU A 16 -2.35 -16.53 29.73
CA LEU A 16 -3.68 -15.97 29.42
C LEU A 16 -4.50 -16.91 28.52
N GLY A 17 -3.83 -17.87 27.88
CA GLY A 17 -4.50 -18.89 27.08
C GLY A 17 -5.25 -19.86 27.99
N ASN A 18 -6.56 -19.76 28.00
CA ASN A 18 -7.41 -20.80 28.58
C ASN A 18 -7.08 -22.11 27.83
N PRO A 19 -6.70 -23.24 28.47
CA PRO A 19 -6.55 -24.52 27.80
C PRO A 19 -7.94 -25.07 27.42
N GLY A 20 -8.71 -24.24 26.76
CA GLY A 20 -10.06 -24.53 26.31
C GLY A 20 -10.06 -25.50 25.14
N LYS A 21 -11.17 -26.18 24.97
CA LYS A 21 -11.51 -27.14 23.93
C LYS A 21 -10.65 -27.01 22.68
N LYS A 22 -9.92 -28.09 22.33
CA LYS A 22 -9.28 -28.20 21.02
C LYS A 22 -10.35 -28.04 19.96
N ILE A 23 -10.43 -26.88 19.36
CA ILE A 23 -11.32 -26.63 18.22
C ILE A 23 -10.68 -27.41 17.07
N PRO A 24 -11.40 -28.34 16.42
CA PRO A 24 -10.88 -29.03 15.25
C PRO A 24 -10.57 -27.97 14.17
N VAL A 25 -9.32 -27.95 13.71
CA VAL A 25 -8.89 -27.07 12.63
C VAL A 25 -9.23 -27.76 11.32
N ASP A 26 -9.95 -27.09 10.46
CA ASP A 26 -10.17 -27.57 9.09
C ASP A 26 -8.86 -27.52 8.29
N GLY A 27 -8.21 -28.70 8.21
CA GLY A 27 -6.93 -28.83 7.50
C GLY A 27 -7.06 -28.64 5.99
N VAL A 28 -8.20 -29.01 5.40
CA VAL A 28 -8.43 -28.93 3.95
C VAL A 28 -8.66 -27.47 3.55
N GLY A 29 -9.54 -26.78 4.25
CA GLY A 29 -9.77 -25.37 4.04
C GLY A 29 -8.49 -24.55 4.23
N LEU A 30 -7.70 -24.84 5.28
CA LEU A 30 -6.43 -24.15 5.53
C LEU A 30 -5.42 -24.33 4.39
N VAL A 31 -5.22 -25.56 3.93
CA VAL A 31 -4.24 -25.86 2.85
C VAL A 31 -4.68 -25.21 1.54
N THR A 32 -5.96 -25.33 1.17
CA THR A 32 -6.47 -24.74 -0.08
C THR A 32 -6.41 -23.21 -0.05
N LEU A 33 -6.73 -22.58 1.08
CA LEU A 33 -6.60 -21.14 1.28
C LEU A 33 -5.14 -20.69 1.17
N VAL A 34 -4.23 -21.32 1.93
CA VAL A 34 -2.81 -20.93 1.96
C VAL A 34 -2.16 -21.10 0.59
N LEU A 35 -2.37 -22.23 -0.09
CA LEU A 35 -1.81 -22.44 -1.43
C LEU A 35 -2.45 -21.49 -2.47
N GLY A 36 -3.75 -21.25 -2.41
CA GLY A 36 -4.45 -20.31 -3.28
C GLY A 36 -3.91 -18.89 -3.13
N VAL A 37 -3.71 -18.44 -1.89
CA VAL A 37 -3.13 -17.13 -1.57
C VAL A 37 -1.68 -17.03 -2.03
N ILE A 38 -0.85 -18.04 -1.82
CA ILE A 38 0.55 -18.07 -2.30
C ILE A 38 0.58 -17.93 -3.83
N CYS A 39 -0.23 -18.72 -4.55
CA CYS A 39 -0.29 -18.62 -6.01
C CYS A 39 -0.74 -17.22 -6.47
N LEU A 40 -1.79 -16.66 -5.84
CA LEU A 40 -2.27 -15.32 -6.16
C LEU A 40 -1.22 -14.25 -5.88
N GLN A 41 -0.51 -14.35 -4.74
CA GLN A 41 0.55 -13.43 -4.36
C GLN A 41 1.70 -13.48 -5.37
N LEU A 42 2.13 -14.67 -5.78
CA LEU A 42 3.17 -14.83 -6.79
C LEU A 42 2.78 -14.23 -8.15
N VAL A 43 1.51 -14.34 -8.55
CA VAL A 43 1.00 -13.68 -9.76
C VAL A 43 1.09 -12.16 -9.65
N LEU A 44 0.70 -11.60 -8.51
CA LEU A 44 0.75 -10.15 -8.30
C LEU A 44 2.18 -9.61 -8.19
N ASP A 45 3.07 -10.33 -7.50
CA ASP A 45 4.44 -9.88 -7.25
C ASP A 45 5.36 -10.07 -8.47
N GLN A 46 5.20 -11.17 -9.23
CA GLN A 46 6.06 -11.49 -10.38
C GLN A 46 5.41 -11.21 -11.74
N GLY A 47 4.11 -10.93 -11.78
CA GLY A 47 3.37 -10.70 -13.02
C GLY A 47 3.99 -9.60 -13.87
N HIS A 48 4.38 -8.52 -13.23
CA HIS A 48 5.04 -7.38 -13.84
C HIS A 48 6.40 -7.74 -14.48
N GLU A 49 7.25 -8.53 -13.80
CA GLU A 49 8.57 -8.91 -14.33
C GLU A 49 8.50 -9.92 -15.48
N LYS A 50 7.41 -10.65 -15.58
CA LYS A 50 7.19 -11.74 -16.54
C LYS A 50 6.14 -11.44 -17.60
N ASP A 51 5.89 -10.18 -17.89
CA ASP A 51 4.90 -9.73 -18.89
C ASP A 51 3.50 -10.33 -18.71
N TRP A 52 3.08 -10.49 -17.43
CA TRP A 52 1.74 -10.93 -17.04
C TRP A 52 1.32 -12.24 -17.75
N PHE A 53 0.19 -12.22 -18.43
CA PHE A 53 -0.39 -13.40 -19.08
C PHE A 53 0.36 -13.87 -20.35
N SER A 54 1.45 -13.22 -20.74
CA SER A 54 2.36 -13.71 -21.78
C SER A 54 3.26 -14.86 -21.27
N SER A 55 3.44 -14.97 -19.94
CA SER A 55 4.21 -16.04 -19.30
C SER A 55 3.32 -17.24 -18.96
N SER A 56 3.68 -18.43 -19.46
CA SER A 56 3.00 -19.69 -19.13
C SER A 56 3.00 -19.98 -17.62
N LEU A 57 4.04 -19.57 -16.90
CA LEU A 57 4.14 -19.72 -15.45
C LEU A 57 3.07 -18.87 -14.75
N ILE A 58 2.94 -17.59 -15.12
CA ILE A 58 1.95 -16.69 -14.51
C ILE A 58 0.52 -17.17 -14.81
N VAL A 59 0.26 -17.63 -16.04
CA VAL A 59 -1.03 -18.22 -16.41
C VAL A 59 -1.32 -19.46 -15.55
N ALA A 60 -0.35 -20.36 -15.39
CA ALA A 60 -0.52 -21.56 -14.55
C ALA A 60 -0.79 -21.22 -13.09
N MET A 61 -0.03 -20.22 -12.52
CA MET A 61 -0.23 -19.75 -11.15
C MET A 61 -1.59 -19.08 -10.97
N ALA A 62 -2.04 -18.27 -11.93
CA ALA A 62 -3.35 -17.64 -11.91
C ALA A 62 -4.48 -18.67 -11.96
N ALA A 63 -4.35 -19.68 -12.83
CA ALA A 63 -5.31 -20.78 -12.90
C ALA A 63 -5.33 -21.60 -11.60
N ALA A 64 -4.17 -21.91 -11.03
CA ALA A 64 -4.05 -22.58 -9.74
C ALA A 64 -4.67 -21.77 -8.61
N ALA A 65 -4.42 -20.46 -8.56
CA ALA A 65 -5.01 -19.56 -7.58
C ALA A 65 -6.56 -19.55 -7.69
N ALA A 66 -7.09 -19.40 -8.91
CA ALA A 66 -8.53 -19.39 -9.15
C ALA A 66 -9.18 -20.73 -8.75
N LEU A 67 -8.54 -21.85 -9.09
CA LEU A 67 -9.01 -23.18 -8.74
C LEU A 67 -9.01 -23.41 -7.22
N LEU A 68 -7.89 -23.11 -6.54
CA LEU A 68 -7.75 -23.32 -5.11
C LEU A 68 -8.66 -22.42 -4.29
N MET A 69 -8.78 -21.14 -4.67
CA MET A 69 -9.72 -20.21 -4.04
C MET A 69 -11.19 -20.60 -4.28
N GLY A 70 -11.49 -21.11 -5.48
CA GLY A 70 -12.81 -21.65 -5.78
C GLY A 70 -13.14 -22.90 -4.96
N LEU A 71 -12.18 -23.85 -4.85
CA LEU A 71 -12.31 -25.03 -4.01
C LEU A 71 -12.46 -24.66 -2.52
N PHE A 72 -11.66 -23.70 -2.04
CA PHE A 72 -11.79 -23.19 -0.68
C PHE A 72 -13.20 -22.65 -0.44
N TRP A 73 -13.71 -21.80 -1.34
CA TRP A 73 -15.04 -21.20 -1.20
C TRP A 73 -16.19 -22.23 -1.24
N LEU A 74 -16.07 -23.26 -2.06
CA LEU A 74 -17.05 -24.37 -2.12
C LEU A 74 -16.99 -25.22 -0.83
N TRP A 75 -15.78 -25.53 -0.35
CA TRP A 75 -15.55 -26.32 0.86
C TRP A 75 -16.05 -25.60 2.10
N GLU A 76 -15.72 -24.30 2.24
CA GLU A 76 -16.06 -23.49 3.39
C GLU A 76 -17.57 -23.30 3.59
N ARG A 77 -18.37 -23.45 2.52
CA ARG A 77 -19.84 -23.35 2.59
C ARG A 77 -20.50 -24.45 3.41
N ASP A 78 -19.93 -25.65 3.33
CA ASP A 78 -20.54 -26.86 3.93
C ASP A 78 -19.82 -27.28 5.22
N GLU A 79 -18.72 -26.58 5.59
CA GLU A 79 -17.91 -26.91 6.78
C GLU A 79 -18.59 -26.42 8.06
N ARG A 80 -18.61 -27.31 9.09
CA ARG A 80 -19.20 -26.99 10.40
C ARG A 80 -18.36 -26.05 11.25
N HIS A 81 -17.07 -26.00 11.01
CA HIS A 81 -16.10 -25.14 11.71
C HIS A 81 -15.24 -24.39 10.70
N PRO A 82 -15.85 -23.40 9.99
CA PRO A 82 -15.17 -22.68 8.93
C PRO A 82 -13.98 -21.92 9.50
N ILE A 83 -12.86 -21.87 8.73
CA ILE A 83 -11.67 -21.09 9.09
C ILE A 83 -11.97 -19.61 9.00
N ALA A 84 -12.73 -19.22 7.97
CA ALA A 84 -13.08 -17.83 7.70
C ALA A 84 -14.59 -17.68 7.74
N GLU A 85 -15.14 -17.23 8.86
CA GLU A 85 -16.56 -16.93 8.96
C GLU A 85 -16.90 -15.68 8.12
N LEU A 86 -17.33 -15.89 6.88
CA LEU A 86 -17.71 -14.82 5.95
C LEU A 86 -18.91 -14.00 6.43
N SER A 87 -19.64 -14.49 7.45
CA SER A 87 -20.73 -13.77 8.12
C SER A 87 -20.28 -12.42 8.69
N VAL A 88 -18.97 -12.25 8.97
CA VAL A 88 -18.39 -10.98 9.43
C VAL A 88 -18.63 -9.85 8.41
N PHE A 89 -18.69 -10.16 7.12
CA PHE A 89 -19.01 -9.16 6.09
C PHE A 89 -20.45 -8.67 6.12
N ALA A 90 -21.34 -9.37 6.80
CA ALA A 90 -22.71 -8.87 7.05
C ALA A 90 -22.73 -7.72 8.07
N ILE A 91 -21.63 -7.48 8.82
CA ILE A 91 -21.48 -6.38 9.76
C ILE A 91 -21.05 -5.12 8.99
N PRO A 92 -21.91 -4.09 8.88
CA PRO A 92 -21.64 -2.94 8.02
C PRO A 92 -20.37 -2.15 8.43
N SER A 93 -20.10 -2.02 9.73
CA SER A 93 -18.90 -1.33 10.24
C SER A 93 -17.62 -2.05 9.81
N PHE A 94 -17.59 -3.38 9.90
CA PHE A 94 -16.46 -4.19 9.46
C PHE A 94 -16.23 -4.04 7.95
N SER A 95 -17.29 -4.27 7.14
CA SER A 95 -17.18 -4.26 5.68
C SER A 95 -16.78 -2.90 5.13
N ILE A 96 -17.41 -1.82 5.60
CA ILE A 96 -17.08 -0.46 5.16
C ILE A 96 -15.65 -0.09 5.57
N ALA A 97 -15.26 -0.32 6.83
CA ALA A 97 -13.92 0.03 7.31
C ALA A 97 -12.84 -0.80 6.64
N THR A 98 -13.04 -2.11 6.44
CA THR A 98 -12.11 -2.99 5.73
C THR A 98 -11.95 -2.54 4.27
N ALA A 99 -13.05 -2.25 3.57
CA ALA A 99 -13.00 -1.74 2.20
C ALA A 99 -12.25 -0.40 2.11
N MET A 100 -12.49 0.53 3.04
CA MET A 100 -11.80 1.81 3.08
C MET A 100 -10.29 1.64 3.31
N ILE A 101 -9.90 0.76 4.25
CA ILE A 101 -8.47 0.49 4.50
C ILE A 101 -7.83 -0.19 3.29
N ALA A 102 -8.53 -1.13 2.63
CA ALA A 102 -8.03 -1.76 1.42
C ALA A 102 -7.81 -0.75 0.30
N VAL A 103 -8.80 0.09 -0.01
CA VAL A 103 -8.70 1.14 -1.04
C VAL A 103 -7.59 2.16 -0.70
N PHE A 104 -7.42 2.53 0.57
CA PHE A 104 -6.33 3.41 1.00
C PHE A 104 -4.95 2.74 0.87
N THR A 105 -4.87 1.43 1.14
CA THR A 105 -3.61 0.67 1.10
C THR A 105 -3.04 0.61 -0.31
N VAL A 106 -3.87 0.56 -1.36
CA VAL A 106 -3.42 0.53 -2.76
C VAL A 106 -2.53 1.75 -3.10
N PRO A 107 -2.99 3.01 -3.05
CA PRO A 107 -2.14 4.16 -3.34
C PRO A 107 -1.02 4.34 -2.31
N PHE A 108 -1.23 3.96 -1.04
CA PHE A 108 -0.20 4.00 -0.01
C PHE A 108 1.02 3.15 -0.40
N MET A 109 0.81 1.89 -0.77
CA MET A 109 1.89 0.97 -1.18
C MET A 109 2.50 1.37 -2.53
N ALA A 110 1.67 1.79 -3.48
CA ALA A 110 2.12 2.31 -4.76
C ALA A 110 3.13 3.46 -4.60
N VAL A 111 2.77 4.47 -3.81
CA VAL A 111 3.62 5.64 -3.58
C VAL A 111 4.90 5.27 -2.82
N MET A 112 4.80 4.40 -1.80
CA MET A 112 5.98 3.95 -1.04
C MET A 112 7.01 3.27 -1.93
N MET A 113 6.56 2.36 -2.80
CA MET A 113 7.43 1.60 -3.69
C MET A 113 8.03 2.47 -4.79
N LEU A 114 7.18 3.19 -5.53
CA LEU A 114 7.63 4.01 -6.66
C LEU A 114 8.60 5.11 -6.23
N HIS A 115 8.34 5.75 -5.08
CA HIS A 115 9.23 6.77 -4.58
C HIS A 115 10.62 6.20 -4.23
N SER A 116 10.66 5.04 -3.58
CA SER A 116 11.94 4.39 -3.25
C SER A 116 12.74 4.00 -4.51
N ILE A 117 12.06 3.47 -5.53
CA ILE A 117 12.68 3.12 -6.80
C ILE A 117 13.19 4.38 -7.51
N TRP A 118 12.36 5.41 -7.63
CA TRP A 118 12.72 6.66 -8.31
C TRP A 118 13.93 7.36 -7.67
N LEU A 119 13.97 7.44 -6.34
CA LEU A 119 15.13 8.00 -5.63
C LEU A 119 16.43 7.26 -5.95
N GLN A 120 16.38 5.93 -6.08
CA GLN A 120 17.56 5.12 -6.31
C GLN A 120 17.94 5.07 -7.80
N THR A 121 16.97 4.88 -8.69
CA THR A 121 17.26 4.67 -10.14
C THR A 121 17.38 5.98 -10.90
N THR A 122 16.59 6.98 -10.57
CA THR A 122 16.51 8.25 -11.31
C THR A 122 17.34 9.34 -10.66
N MET A 123 17.23 9.51 -9.33
CA MET A 123 18.04 10.50 -8.59
C MET A 123 19.44 9.99 -8.26
N GLY A 124 19.72 8.68 -8.42
CA GLY A 124 21.02 8.09 -8.13
C GLY A 124 21.38 8.04 -6.65
N LEU A 125 20.38 8.17 -5.76
CA LEU A 125 20.61 8.12 -4.32
C LEU A 125 20.82 6.68 -3.84
N THR A 126 21.60 6.52 -2.77
CA THR A 126 21.75 5.21 -2.14
C THR A 126 20.48 4.79 -1.42
N ALA A 127 20.29 3.50 -1.18
CA ALA A 127 19.18 2.97 -0.41
C ALA A 127 19.08 3.60 1.01
N THR A 128 20.22 3.95 1.60
CA THR A 128 20.28 4.64 2.90
C THR A 128 19.67 6.03 2.83
N TRP A 129 20.01 6.83 1.82
CA TRP A 129 19.41 8.16 1.61
C TRP A 129 17.93 8.07 1.28
N ALA A 130 17.50 7.11 0.45
CA ALA A 130 16.09 6.86 0.19
C ALA A 130 15.32 6.51 1.49
N GLY A 131 15.94 5.74 2.38
CA GLY A 131 15.41 5.45 3.71
C GLY A 131 15.28 6.69 4.60
N TYR A 132 16.28 7.57 4.63
CA TYR A 132 16.21 8.82 5.40
C TYR A 132 15.10 9.75 4.90
N ILE A 133 14.94 9.88 3.59
CA ILE A 133 13.87 10.69 3.00
C ILE A 133 12.48 10.08 3.29
N GLY A 134 12.38 8.76 3.35
CA GLY A 134 11.14 8.05 3.68
C GLY A 134 10.79 8.04 5.18
N ALA A 135 11.79 8.13 6.06
CA ALA A 135 11.64 7.99 7.51
C ALA A 135 10.61 8.94 8.15
N PRO A 136 10.49 10.22 7.77
CA PRO A 136 9.52 11.13 8.37
C PRO A 136 8.08 10.64 8.28
N MET A 137 7.72 9.97 7.19
CA MET A 137 6.39 9.39 7.01
C MET A 137 6.05 8.30 8.04
N ALA A 138 7.04 7.55 8.52
CA ALA A 138 6.87 6.52 9.54
C ALA A 138 7.03 7.08 10.97
N LEU A 139 7.92 8.06 11.15
CA LEU A 139 8.19 8.66 12.46
C LEU A 139 7.01 9.48 12.98
N VAL A 140 6.33 10.21 12.11
CA VAL A 140 5.18 11.05 12.53
C VAL A 140 4.05 10.20 13.15
N PRO A 141 3.56 9.13 12.53
CA PRO A 141 2.58 8.25 13.16
C PRO A 141 3.11 7.62 14.46
N LEU A 142 4.37 7.19 14.48
CA LEU A 142 4.98 6.59 15.67
C LEU A 142 4.96 7.53 16.88
N LEU A 143 5.21 8.82 16.65
CA LEU A 143 5.20 9.83 17.71
C LEU A 143 3.77 10.28 18.07
N LEU A 144 2.86 10.36 17.12
CA LEU A 144 1.52 10.90 17.36
C LEU A 144 0.53 9.87 17.88
N MET A 145 0.64 8.60 17.46
CA MET A 145 -0.32 7.55 17.82
C MET A 145 -0.49 7.35 19.33
N PRO A 146 0.56 7.36 20.18
CA PRO A 146 0.40 7.21 21.62
C PRO A 146 -0.46 8.32 22.25
N PHE A 147 -0.40 9.54 21.72
CA PHE A 147 -1.12 10.70 22.27
C PHE A 147 -2.50 10.90 21.66
N LEU A 148 -2.63 10.68 20.36
CA LEU A 148 -3.85 10.99 19.60
C LEU A 148 -4.69 9.75 19.30
N GLY A 149 -4.09 8.56 19.23
CA GLY A 149 -4.74 7.34 18.73
C GLY A 149 -6.03 7.02 19.50
N HIS A 150 -5.99 7.05 20.83
CA HIS A 150 -7.17 6.79 21.66
C HIS A 150 -8.27 7.85 21.46
N ARG A 151 -7.90 9.13 21.38
CA ARG A 151 -8.87 10.23 21.18
C ARG A 151 -9.53 10.15 19.80
N LEU A 152 -8.75 9.83 18.76
CA LEU A 152 -9.24 9.68 17.40
C LEU A 152 -10.15 8.44 17.25
N ALA A 153 -9.81 7.35 17.94
CA ALA A 153 -10.62 6.12 17.93
C ALA A 153 -11.96 6.29 18.67
N ALA A 154 -11.98 7.08 19.77
CA ALA A 154 -13.18 7.31 20.60
C ALA A 154 -14.10 8.40 20.02
N ALA A 155 -13.62 9.28 19.18
CA ALA A 155 -14.38 10.37 18.59
C ALA A 155 -15.32 9.89 17.46
N ASN A 156 -16.15 10.83 16.94
CA ASN A 156 -16.84 10.58 15.67
C ASN A 156 -15.81 10.28 14.58
N PRO A 157 -15.85 9.11 13.92
CA PRO A 157 -14.78 8.69 13.01
C PRO A 157 -14.68 9.53 11.73
N ARG A 158 -15.78 10.16 11.29
CA ARG A 158 -15.83 10.86 9.99
C ARG A 158 -14.87 12.05 9.87
N PRO A 159 -14.87 13.06 10.77
CA PRO A 159 -14.01 14.23 10.62
C PRO A 159 -12.51 13.90 10.59
N PRO A 160 -11.96 13.08 11.52
CA PRO A 160 -10.55 12.75 11.46
C PRO A 160 -10.19 11.95 10.20
N MET A 161 -11.05 11.00 9.75
CA MET A 161 -10.80 10.27 8.51
C MET A 161 -10.71 11.18 7.29
N VAL A 162 -11.62 12.15 7.15
CA VAL A 162 -11.57 13.15 6.08
C VAL A 162 -10.26 13.95 6.14
N ILE A 163 -9.89 14.45 7.32
CA ILE A 163 -8.63 15.19 7.51
C ILE A 163 -7.44 14.32 7.11
N GLY A 164 -7.40 13.06 7.58
CA GLY A 164 -6.32 12.12 7.27
C GLY A 164 -6.18 11.84 5.78
N ILE A 165 -7.29 11.58 5.10
CA ILE A 165 -7.32 11.35 3.65
C ILE A 165 -6.87 12.60 2.89
N CYS A 166 -7.35 13.79 3.27
CA CYS A 166 -6.96 15.04 2.62
C CYS A 166 -5.47 15.35 2.80
N LEU A 167 -4.92 15.20 4.03
CA LEU A 167 -3.51 15.41 4.31
C LEU A 167 -2.63 14.43 3.53
N PHE A 168 -3.02 13.16 3.52
CA PHE A 168 -2.26 12.13 2.81
C PHE A 168 -2.30 12.36 1.30
N SER A 169 -3.49 12.64 0.73
CA SER A 169 -3.66 12.99 -0.68
C SER A 169 -2.89 14.24 -1.08
N ALA A 170 -2.92 15.29 -0.26
CA ALA A 170 -2.14 16.51 -0.51
C ALA A 170 -0.64 16.23 -0.50
N GLY A 171 -0.14 15.39 0.42
CA GLY A 171 1.25 14.96 0.45
C GLY A 171 1.64 14.19 -0.81
N ILE A 172 0.78 13.29 -1.32
CA ILE A 172 1.02 12.61 -2.60
C ILE A 172 1.04 13.62 -3.75
N TYR A 173 0.07 14.53 -3.79
CA TYR A 173 -0.04 15.53 -4.85
C TYR A 173 1.19 16.45 -4.92
N LEU A 174 1.76 16.82 -3.78
CA LEU A 174 3.02 17.59 -3.77
C LEU A 174 4.17 16.84 -4.44
N ASN A 175 4.18 15.50 -4.37
CA ASN A 175 5.20 14.70 -5.06
C ASN A 175 5.09 14.73 -6.60
N SER A 176 3.93 15.11 -7.16
CA SER A 176 3.71 15.12 -8.62
C SER A 176 4.33 16.32 -9.35
N TYR A 177 4.82 17.31 -8.62
CA TYR A 177 5.45 18.51 -9.21
C TYR A 177 6.98 18.45 -9.24
N TRP A 178 7.57 17.33 -8.83
CA TRP A 178 9.02 17.24 -8.73
C TRP A 178 9.67 16.91 -10.07
N ASN A 179 10.85 17.46 -10.22
CA ASN A 179 11.77 17.18 -11.31
C ASN A 179 13.04 16.50 -10.75
N ASN A 180 13.96 16.14 -11.63
CA ASN A 180 15.23 15.50 -11.26
C ASN A 180 16.20 16.41 -10.48
N GLN A 181 15.84 17.68 -10.24
CA GLN A 181 16.65 18.68 -9.53
C GLN A 181 16.01 19.11 -8.21
N VAL A 182 14.97 18.39 -7.75
CA VAL A 182 14.27 18.72 -6.50
C VAL A 182 15.20 18.56 -5.30
N ASP A 183 15.16 19.55 -4.38
CA ASP A 183 15.90 19.50 -3.14
C ASP A 183 15.33 18.45 -2.18
N VAL A 184 16.20 17.78 -1.43
CA VAL A 184 15.84 16.78 -0.42
C VAL A 184 14.86 17.34 0.62
N GLU A 185 14.96 18.61 0.94
CA GLU A 185 14.07 19.27 1.89
C GLU A 185 12.60 19.23 1.44
N HIS A 186 12.32 19.52 0.17
CA HIS A 186 10.96 19.44 -0.37
C HIS A 186 10.39 18.03 -0.33
N LEU A 187 11.24 17.03 -0.58
CA LEU A 187 10.88 15.61 -0.46
C LEU A 187 10.45 15.26 0.97
N ILE A 188 11.17 15.75 1.97
CA ILE A 188 10.89 15.52 3.38
C ILE A 188 9.56 16.16 3.81
N TRP A 189 9.26 17.39 3.38
CA TRP A 189 8.01 18.06 3.72
C TRP A 189 6.77 17.31 3.20
N ALA A 190 6.80 16.81 1.98
CA ALA A 190 5.72 16.00 1.46
C ALA A 190 5.54 14.69 2.27
N ARG A 191 6.64 14.06 2.73
CA ARG A 191 6.60 12.88 3.59
C ARG A 191 6.04 13.16 4.98
N LEU A 192 6.39 14.29 5.57
CA LEU A 192 5.82 14.74 6.83
C LEU A 192 4.31 14.92 6.73
N LEU A 193 3.83 15.55 5.66
CA LEU A 193 2.41 15.76 5.42
C LEU A 193 1.64 14.43 5.27
N MET A 194 2.20 13.49 4.51
CA MET A 194 1.64 12.14 4.38
C MET A 194 1.63 11.44 5.75
N GLY A 195 2.74 11.53 6.50
CA GLY A 195 2.86 10.95 7.84
C GLY A 195 1.84 11.49 8.84
N LEU A 196 1.51 12.78 8.76
CA LEU A 196 0.43 13.38 9.56
C LEU A 196 -0.95 12.79 9.22
N GLY A 197 -1.21 12.51 7.95
CA GLY A 197 -2.49 11.95 7.51
C GLY A 197 -2.75 10.52 8.03
N ILE A 198 -1.70 9.71 8.20
CA ILE A 198 -1.82 8.29 8.57
C ILE A 198 -2.58 8.08 9.90
N PRO A 199 -2.22 8.69 11.06
CA PRO A 199 -2.92 8.44 12.31
C PRO A 199 -4.36 8.92 12.27
N PHE A 200 -4.66 10.03 11.59
CA PHE A 200 -6.02 10.55 11.46
C PHE A 200 -6.95 9.64 10.66
N PHE A 201 -6.42 8.88 9.71
CA PHE A 201 -7.19 7.90 8.96
C PHE A 201 -7.23 6.53 9.66
N PHE A 202 -6.05 5.97 10.02
CA PHE A 202 -5.96 4.58 10.49
C PHE A 202 -6.55 4.37 11.90
N ALA A 203 -6.39 5.32 12.84
CA ALA A 203 -6.89 5.12 14.20
C ALA A 203 -8.43 4.96 14.24
N PRO A 204 -9.24 5.86 13.66
CA PRO A 204 -10.68 5.67 13.62
C PRO A 204 -11.12 4.51 12.70
N ALA A 205 -10.41 4.27 11.59
CA ALA A 205 -10.73 3.17 10.68
C ALA A 205 -10.53 1.81 11.35
N MET A 206 -9.43 1.59 12.06
CA MET A 206 -9.16 0.36 12.81
C MET A 206 -10.14 0.16 13.97
N ALA A 207 -10.52 1.23 14.66
CA ALA A 207 -11.56 1.15 15.69
C ALA A 207 -12.90 0.70 15.10
N LEU A 208 -13.26 1.16 13.89
CA LEU A 208 -14.47 0.76 13.19
C LEU A 208 -14.44 -0.71 12.73
N VAL A 209 -13.29 -1.25 12.30
CA VAL A 209 -13.17 -2.66 11.89
C VAL A 209 -13.68 -3.60 12.98
N TYR A 210 -13.34 -3.33 14.24
CA TYR A 210 -13.65 -4.22 15.36
C TYR A 210 -14.83 -3.78 16.22
N ARG A 211 -15.44 -2.62 15.96
CA ARG A 211 -16.46 -1.99 16.83
C ARG A 211 -17.66 -2.86 17.13
N ASP A 212 -18.25 -3.43 16.09
CA ASP A 212 -19.53 -4.17 16.18
C ASP A 212 -19.32 -5.69 16.01
N VAL A 213 -18.04 -6.14 15.97
CA VAL A 213 -17.72 -7.55 15.80
C VAL A 213 -17.89 -8.30 17.11
N PRO A 214 -18.72 -9.36 17.19
CA PRO A 214 -18.84 -10.20 18.36
C PRO A 214 -17.51 -10.89 18.72
N GLN A 215 -17.23 -11.05 20.00
CA GLN A 215 -15.97 -11.62 20.49
C GLN A 215 -15.64 -12.99 19.88
N GLN A 216 -16.66 -13.79 19.59
CA GLN A 216 -16.54 -15.12 18.97
C GLN A 216 -15.97 -15.03 17.53
N LEU A 217 -16.25 -13.94 16.81
CA LEU A 217 -15.85 -13.70 15.43
C LEU A 217 -14.53 -12.92 15.30
N PHE A 218 -13.91 -12.47 16.41
CA PHE A 218 -12.70 -11.66 16.36
C PHE A 218 -11.55 -12.32 15.58
N SER A 219 -11.36 -13.62 15.74
CA SER A 219 -10.29 -14.36 15.05
C SER A 219 -10.50 -14.33 13.54
N SER A 220 -11.72 -14.67 13.08
CA SER A 220 -12.07 -14.67 11.65
C SER A 220 -12.04 -13.25 11.07
N ALA A 221 -12.57 -12.26 11.81
CA ALA A 221 -12.51 -10.86 11.40
C ALA A 221 -11.07 -10.38 11.22
N SER A 222 -10.19 -10.68 12.17
CA SER A 222 -8.78 -10.29 12.09
C SER A 222 -8.06 -10.98 10.92
N GLY A 223 -8.31 -12.26 10.69
CA GLY A 223 -7.77 -13.01 9.57
C GLY A 223 -8.20 -12.43 8.22
N LEU A 224 -9.51 -12.25 8.02
CA LEU A 224 -10.09 -11.70 6.79
C LEU A 224 -9.64 -10.25 6.52
N PHE A 225 -9.64 -9.42 7.55
CA PHE A 225 -9.13 -8.05 7.45
C PHE A 225 -7.68 -8.00 6.98
N ASN A 226 -6.79 -8.78 7.64
CA ASN A 226 -5.38 -8.81 7.26
C ASN A 226 -5.17 -9.38 5.86
N PHE A 227 -5.92 -10.43 5.49
CA PHE A 227 -5.88 -10.99 4.14
C PHE A 227 -6.22 -9.94 3.07
N ILE A 228 -7.34 -9.24 3.22
CA ILE A 228 -7.76 -8.20 2.28
C ILE A 228 -6.75 -7.05 2.22
N ARG A 229 -6.21 -6.63 3.37
CA ARG A 229 -5.21 -5.57 3.43
C ARG A 229 -3.91 -5.97 2.72
N MET A 230 -3.44 -7.22 2.91
CA MET A 230 -2.23 -7.71 2.22
C MET A 230 -2.47 -7.83 0.72
N LEU A 231 -3.63 -8.35 0.31
CA LEU A 231 -4.00 -8.43 -1.11
C LEU A 231 -4.04 -7.03 -1.74
N ALA A 232 -4.66 -6.06 -1.07
CA ALA A 232 -4.68 -4.68 -1.54
C ALA A 232 -3.26 -4.07 -1.63
N ALA A 233 -2.36 -4.42 -0.72
CA ALA A 233 -0.97 -3.98 -0.75
C ALA A 233 -0.24 -4.50 -1.99
N SER A 234 -0.34 -5.80 -2.28
CA SER A 234 0.28 -6.40 -3.48
C SER A 234 -0.34 -5.89 -4.77
N MET A 235 -1.67 -5.73 -4.80
CA MET A 235 -2.33 -5.09 -5.94
C MET A 235 -1.82 -3.66 -6.17
N GLY A 236 -1.63 -2.90 -5.09
CA GLY A 236 -1.11 -1.53 -5.16
C GLY A 236 0.28 -1.47 -5.78
N THR A 237 1.20 -2.32 -5.35
CA THR A 237 2.56 -2.40 -5.90
C THR A 237 2.57 -2.89 -7.35
N ALA A 238 1.81 -3.93 -7.67
CA ALA A 238 1.72 -4.50 -9.01
C ALA A 238 1.15 -3.49 -10.04
N ILE A 239 0.04 -2.85 -9.71
CA ILE A 239 -0.57 -1.81 -10.55
C ILE A 239 0.38 -0.63 -10.73
N ALA A 240 1.02 -0.18 -9.65
CA ALA A 240 1.93 0.95 -9.69
C ALA A 240 3.11 0.73 -10.64
N LEU A 241 3.77 -0.42 -10.55
CA LEU A 241 4.88 -0.77 -11.43
C LEU A 241 4.46 -0.87 -12.89
N THR A 242 3.38 -1.60 -13.15
CA THR A 242 2.87 -1.79 -14.51
C THR A 242 2.49 -0.46 -15.16
N VAL A 243 1.71 0.38 -14.44
CA VAL A 243 1.28 1.67 -14.99
C VAL A 243 2.45 2.63 -15.14
N TRP A 244 3.39 2.67 -14.17
CA TRP A 244 4.59 3.51 -14.27
C TRP A 244 5.43 3.14 -15.49
N GLN A 245 5.66 1.86 -15.75
CA GLN A 245 6.42 1.42 -16.94
C GLN A 245 5.71 1.78 -18.23
N HIS A 246 4.40 1.55 -18.32
CA HIS A 246 3.62 1.96 -19.49
C HIS A 246 3.69 3.48 -19.71
N ARG A 247 3.53 4.26 -18.64
CA ARG A 247 3.64 5.73 -18.72
C ARG A 247 5.05 6.17 -19.11
N THR A 248 6.09 5.58 -18.52
CA THR A 248 7.49 5.87 -18.87
C THR A 248 7.76 5.57 -20.35
N SER A 249 7.30 4.43 -20.86
CA SER A 249 7.45 4.07 -22.28
C SER A 249 6.70 5.05 -23.20
N HIS A 250 5.51 5.46 -22.83
CA HIS A 250 4.73 6.46 -23.57
C HIS A 250 5.42 7.83 -23.58
N GLN A 251 5.88 8.31 -22.42
CA GLN A 251 6.60 9.58 -22.30
C GLN A 251 7.93 9.54 -23.06
N ARG A 252 8.65 8.41 -23.03
CA ARG A 252 9.87 8.22 -23.82
C ARG A 252 9.58 8.34 -25.32
N GLY A 253 8.51 7.70 -25.82
CA GLY A 253 8.10 7.84 -27.23
C GLY A 253 7.81 9.29 -27.60
N TYR A 254 7.01 9.97 -26.79
CA TYR A 254 6.65 11.37 -27.01
C TYR A 254 7.87 12.31 -27.00
N LEU A 255 8.79 12.14 -26.05
CA LEU A 255 10.00 12.95 -25.97
C LEU A 255 10.96 12.64 -27.14
N SER A 256 11.07 11.38 -27.57
CA SER A 256 11.93 10.99 -28.71
C SER A 256 11.43 11.54 -30.03
N GLU A 257 10.11 11.64 -30.24
CA GLU A 257 9.52 12.26 -31.42
C GLU A 257 9.81 13.77 -31.51
N GLN A 258 9.98 14.44 -30.38
CA GLN A 258 10.34 15.87 -30.33
C GLN A 258 11.84 16.11 -30.52
N LEU A 259 12.69 15.10 -30.28
CA LEU A 259 14.14 15.17 -30.46
C LEU A 259 14.54 14.72 -31.87
N THR A 260 14.08 15.45 -32.90
CA THR A 260 14.50 15.23 -34.28
C THR A 260 15.94 15.70 -34.50
N VAL A 261 16.63 15.13 -35.45
CA VAL A 261 18.04 15.50 -35.80
C VAL A 261 18.14 16.98 -36.17
N GLU A 262 17.07 17.60 -36.61
CA GLU A 262 16.99 19.03 -36.98
C GLU A 262 16.71 19.94 -35.78
N ASN A 263 16.53 19.39 -34.57
CA ASN A 263 16.22 20.18 -33.38
C ASN A 263 17.45 20.97 -32.90
N PRO A 264 17.48 22.34 -32.99
CA PRO A 264 18.64 23.13 -32.67
C PRO A 264 19.18 22.93 -31.25
N PRO A 265 18.35 22.83 -30.19
CA PRO A 265 18.81 22.49 -28.84
C PRO A 265 19.55 21.16 -28.75
N LEU A 266 19.11 20.12 -29.49
CA LEU A 266 19.78 18.83 -29.50
C LEU A 266 21.15 18.91 -30.15
N GLN A 267 21.26 19.62 -31.31
CA GLN A 267 22.54 19.81 -32.01
C GLN A 267 23.53 20.57 -31.14
N GLN A 268 23.13 21.65 -30.53
CA GLN A 268 23.97 22.42 -29.59
C GLN A 268 24.44 21.54 -28.41
N GLY A 269 23.55 20.71 -27.86
CA GLY A 269 23.90 19.78 -26.78
C GLY A 269 24.93 18.73 -27.21
N LEU A 270 24.78 18.17 -28.43
CA LEU A 270 25.74 17.20 -28.98
C LEU A 270 27.09 17.84 -29.26
N GLU A 271 27.13 19.05 -29.88
CA GLU A 271 28.37 19.80 -30.13
C GLU A 271 29.09 20.14 -28.81
N LEU A 272 28.36 20.47 -27.76
CA LEU A 272 28.93 20.74 -26.43
C LEU A 272 29.57 19.49 -25.81
N LEU A 273 28.92 18.34 -25.94
CA LEU A 273 29.48 17.06 -25.48
C LEU A 273 30.72 16.64 -26.29
N GLU A 274 30.69 16.81 -27.61
CA GLU A 274 31.85 16.55 -28.46
C GLU A 274 33.01 17.51 -28.13
N GLY A 275 32.73 18.77 -27.83
CA GLY A 275 33.70 19.75 -27.35
C GLY A 275 34.34 19.36 -25.99
N LEU A 276 33.63 18.59 -25.17
CA LEU A 276 34.13 18.03 -23.91
C LEU A 276 34.92 16.71 -24.11
N GLY A 277 35.06 16.23 -25.35
CA GLY A 277 35.84 15.04 -25.70
C GLY A 277 35.04 13.74 -25.78
N PHE A 278 33.71 13.81 -25.75
CA PHE A 278 32.86 12.63 -25.96
C PHE A 278 32.84 12.28 -27.46
N SER A 279 32.88 11.00 -27.79
CA SER A 279 32.59 10.57 -29.16
C SER A 279 31.11 10.75 -29.49
N GLN A 280 30.76 10.86 -30.77
CA GLN A 280 29.38 11.00 -31.23
C GLN A 280 28.46 9.91 -30.65
N LEU A 281 28.92 8.65 -30.59
CA LEU A 281 28.15 7.54 -29.99
C LEU A 281 27.94 7.73 -28.50
N GLN A 282 28.94 8.22 -27.77
CA GLN A 282 28.84 8.52 -26.34
C GLN A 282 27.89 9.69 -26.08
N SER A 283 27.93 10.73 -26.91
CA SER A 283 27.02 11.89 -26.82
C SER A 283 25.58 11.49 -27.03
N ILE A 284 25.29 10.65 -28.04
CA ILE A 284 23.94 10.12 -28.28
C ILE A 284 23.45 9.26 -27.11
N SER A 285 24.30 8.36 -26.60
CA SER A 285 23.92 7.49 -25.48
C SER A 285 23.70 8.28 -24.18
N PHE A 286 24.42 9.38 -23.98
CA PHE A 286 24.21 10.28 -22.85
C PHE A 286 22.84 11.00 -22.95
N VAL A 287 22.51 11.52 -24.13
CA VAL A 287 21.20 12.13 -24.37
C VAL A 287 20.06 11.12 -24.18
N GLU A 288 20.24 9.87 -24.65
CA GLU A 288 19.26 8.81 -24.44
C GLU A 288 19.05 8.51 -22.95
N GLN A 289 20.10 8.46 -22.15
CA GLN A 289 20.00 8.27 -20.70
C GLN A 289 19.23 9.42 -20.03
N LEU A 290 19.51 10.68 -20.42
CA LEU A 290 18.77 11.84 -19.92
C LEU A 290 17.27 11.75 -20.27
N LEU A 291 16.97 11.36 -21.51
CA LEU A 291 15.59 11.20 -21.99
C LEU A 291 14.85 10.11 -21.19
N VAL A 292 15.47 8.98 -20.95
CA VAL A 292 14.90 7.88 -20.14
C VAL A 292 14.65 8.33 -18.70
N ARG A 293 15.58 9.07 -18.09
CA ARG A 293 15.42 9.60 -16.73
C ARG A 293 14.27 10.60 -16.64
N GLU A 294 14.15 11.48 -17.62
CA GLU A 294 13.05 12.46 -17.67
C GLU A 294 11.71 11.78 -17.90
N ALA A 295 11.63 10.82 -18.84
CA ALA A 295 10.43 10.03 -19.08
C ALA A 295 10.00 9.25 -17.85
N ALA A 296 10.93 8.67 -17.08
CA ALA A 296 10.65 7.97 -15.84
C ALA A 296 10.09 8.92 -14.76
N THR A 297 10.59 10.15 -14.68
CA THR A 297 10.11 11.17 -13.74
C THR A 297 8.71 11.67 -14.12
N LEU A 298 8.44 11.92 -15.39
CA LEU A 298 7.10 12.27 -15.86
C LEU A 298 6.10 11.14 -15.62
N GLY A 299 6.51 9.90 -15.88
CA GLY A 299 5.68 8.72 -15.63
C GLY A 299 5.31 8.55 -14.16
N ILE A 300 6.23 8.82 -13.21
CA ILE A 300 5.93 8.73 -11.78
C ILE A 300 5.06 9.89 -11.30
N ASN A 301 5.24 11.10 -11.86
CA ASN A 301 4.40 12.24 -11.54
C ASN A 301 2.93 11.98 -11.92
N ASP A 302 2.69 11.40 -13.11
CA ASP A 302 1.35 10.96 -13.53
C ASP A 302 0.74 9.97 -12.54
N MET A 303 1.56 9.01 -12.05
CA MET A 303 1.12 8.05 -11.03
C MET A 303 0.80 8.70 -9.69
N PHE A 304 1.56 9.70 -9.27
CA PHE A 304 1.27 10.42 -8.03
C PHE A 304 -0.04 11.20 -8.13
N ILE A 305 -0.32 11.82 -9.28
CA ILE A 305 -1.62 12.48 -9.51
C ILE A 305 -2.76 11.47 -9.43
N PHE A 306 -2.63 10.32 -10.08
CA PHE A 306 -3.62 9.24 -10.04
C PHE A 306 -3.85 8.72 -8.59
N CYS A 307 -2.77 8.44 -7.86
CA CYS A 307 -2.84 7.99 -6.47
C CYS A 307 -3.46 9.05 -5.54
N ALA A 308 -3.14 10.33 -5.74
CA ALA A 308 -3.73 11.43 -5.00
C ALA A 308 -5.24 11.53 -5.25
N ALA A 309 -5.67 11.45 -6.51
CA ALA A 309 -7.07 11.49 -6.89
C ALA A 309 -7.84 10.28 -6.32
N LEU A 310 -7.27 9.07 -6.42
CA LEU A 310 -7.87 7.85 -5.87
C LEU A 310 -8.01 7.95 -4.34
N THR A 311 -6.96 8.43 -3.66
CA THR A 311 -7.01 8.64 -2.21
C THR A 311 -8.05 9.70 -1.85
N LEU A 312 -8.11 10.81 -2.57
CA LEU A 312 -9.09 11.86 -2.31
C LEU A 312 -10.53 11.37 -2.53
N ALA A 313 -10.76 10.56 -3.57
CA ALA A 313 -12.06 9.95 -3.87
C ALA A 313 -12.56 9.03 -2.74
N LEU A 314 -11.66 8.49 -1.92
CA LEU A 314 -12.03 7.69 -0.74
C LEU A 314 -12.91 8.48 0.26
N ASN A 315 -12.85 9.82 0.26
CA ASN A 315 -13.74 10.65 1.05
C ASN A 315 -15.22 10.40 0.74
N LEU A 316 -15.57 9.95 -0.46
CA LEU A 316 -16.95 9.60 -0.81
C LEU A 316 -17.45 8.42 0.04
N LEU A 317 -16.58 7.47 0.37
CA LEU A 317 -16.94 6.33 1.23
C LEU A 317 -17.07 6.73 2.70
N VAL A 318 -16.43 7.82 3.15
CA VAL A 318 -16.56 8.31 4.54
C VAL A 318 -18.01 8.68 4.87
N PHE A 319 -18.81 9.11 3.91
CA PHE A 319 -20.22 9.42 4.13
C PHE A 319 -21.06 8.19 4.53
N TRP A 320 -20.64 7.00 4.16
CA TRP A 320 -21.30 5.72 4.49
C TRP A 320 -20.91 5.21 5.88
N VAL A 321 -19.83 5.75 6.48
CA VAL A 321 -19.38 5.37 7.82
C VAL A 321 -20.43 5.77 8.86
N PRO A 322 -20.80 4.89 9.81
CA PRO A 322 -21.74 5.22 10.89
C PRO A 322 -21.23 6.36 11.79
N ARG A 323 -22.11 7.30 12.14
CA ARG A 323 -21.77 8.50 12.94
C ARG A 323 -21.57 8.24 14.44
N LYS A 324 -21.95 7.07 14.96
CA LYS A 324 -21.88 6.80 16.41
C LYS A 324 -20.43 6.66 16.86
N ALA A 325 -20.07 7.45 17.87
CA ALA A 325 -18.81 7.24 18.61
C ALA A 325 -18.80 5.84 19.23
N VAL A 326 -17.62 5.23 19.35
CA VAL A 326 -17.43 4.00 20.12
C VAL A 326 -17.78 4.34 21.58
N PRO A 327 -18.72 3.63 22.25
CA PRO A 327 -18.89 3.80 23.69
C PRO A 327 -17.53 3.50 24.33
N ALA A 328 -17.03 4.42 25.15
CA ALA A 328 -15.89 4.11 26.01
C ALA A 328 -16.32 2.92 26.87
N THR A 329 -15.79 1.74 26.59
CA THR A 329 -16.01 0.55 27.42
C THR A 329 -15.50 0.87 28.80
N GLY A 330 -16.45 1.15 29.69
CA GLY A 330 -16.22 1.35 31.10
C GLY A 330 -15.67 0.06 31.70
N HIS A 331 -14.36 -0.03 31.83
CA HIS A 331 -13.70 -0.88 32.80
C HIS A 331 -13.77 -0.19 34.16
N GLN A 332 -14.98 -0.12 34.73
CA GLN A 332 -15.16 0.20 36.17
C GLN A 332 -16.62 -0.09 36.56
N GLU A 333 -16.95 -1.36 36.77
CA GLU A 333 -18.00 -1.75 37.69
C GLU A 333 -17.89 -3.26 37.96
N SER A 334 -16.90 -3.66 38.76
CA SER A 334 -16.94 -4.93 39.51
C SER A 334 -15.75 -5.06 40.48
N LEU A 335 -15.52 -4.01 41.30
CA LEU A 335 -14.61 -4.12 42.47
C LEU A 335 -15.25 -3.49 43.72
N HIS A 336 -16.58 -3.50 43.85
CA HIS A 336 -17.27 -3.28 45.13
C HIS A 336 -18.58 -4.07 45.10
N GLY A 337 -18.50 -5.31 45.54
CA GLY A 337 -19.62 -6.18 45.86
C GLY A 337 -19.12 -7.41 46.57
#